data_0a8e8c734a804c021f646d6f7796ccb6
#
_entry.id   0a8e8c734a804c021f646d6f7796ccb6
#
_cell.length_a   1.000
_cell.length_b   1.000
_cell.length_c   1.000
_cell.angle_alpha   90.00
_cell.angle_beta   90.00
_cell.angle_gamma   90.00
#
_symmetry.space_group_name_H-M   'P 1'
#
loop_
_entity.id
_entity.type
_entity.pdbx_description
1 polymer ?
#
loop_
_entity_poly.entity_id
_entity_poly.type
_entity_poly.pdbx_seq_one_letter_code
_entity_poly.pdbx_strand_id
1 'polypeptide(L)'
;YFIPVYPELVALIGWNVPNYQGVFLRGYGGQTSYHYGAVGHWSAGLGELQGDGIREIWGELSYLPRSRDGEVGQSGSLAFWNEGRNQWMNDAGKAPSGAMNFYASRSTPVVGEVRPVNRAVRYLIRAR
;
A
#
# COMPACT_ATOMS: atom_id res chain seq x y z
N TYR A 1 21.39 -18.97 -2.73
CA TYR A 1 22.56 -19.44 -3.50
C TYR A 1 23.36 -20.43 -2.66
N PHE A 2 23.82 -21.52 -3.25
CA PHE A 2 24.60 -22.56 -2.58
C PHE A 2 26.08 -22.11 -2.43
N ILE A 3 26.69 -22.37 -1.28
CA ILE A 3 28.07 -21.93 -0.95
C ILE A 3 28.99 -23.15 -0.78
N PRO A 4 29.44 -23.80 -1.86
CA PRO A 4 30.24 -25.03 -1.72
C PRO A 4 31.71 -24.79 -1.37
N VAL A 5 32.20 -23.54 -1.48
CA VAL A 5 33.65 -23.24 -1.49
C VAL A 5 34.15 -22.50 -0.24
N TYR A 6 33.27 -22.05 0.63
CA TYR A 6 33.61 -21.22 1.80
C TYR A 6 33.12 -21.85 3.11
N PRO A 7 33.85 -22.82 3.69
CA PRO A 7 33.40 -23.54 4.88
C PRO A 7 33.18 -22.63 6.09
N GLU A 8 33.97 -21.56 6.24
CA GLU A 8 33.78 -20.57 7.32
C GLU A 8 32.47 -19.84 7.19
N LEU A 9 32.06 -19.50 5.96
CA LEU A 9 30.78 -18.84 5.69
C LEU A 9 29.61 -19.79 5.94
N VAL A 10 29.77 -21.06 5.53
CA VAL A 10 28.77 -22.11 5.81
C VAL A 10 28.56 -22.30 7.31
N ALA A 11 29.62 -22.24 8.11
CA ALA A 11 29.54 -22.33 9.55
C ALA A 11 28.77 -21.18 10.21
N LEU A 12 28.79 -19.98 9.57
CA LEU A 12 28.12 -18.78 10.08
C LEU A 12 26.67 -18.64 9.65
N ILE A 13 26.35 -18.95 8.39
CA ILE A 13 25.03 -18.66 7.80
C ILE A 13 24.34 -19.89 7.17
N GLY A 14 24.94 -21.08 7.30
CA GLY A 14 24.44 -22.30 6.66
C GLY A 14 24.85 -22.42 5.17
N TRP A 15 24.30 -23.40 4.49
CA TRP A 15 24.67 -23.75 3.11
C TRP A 15 24.19 -22.78 2.04
N ASN A 16 23.32 -21.81 2.39
CA ASN A 16 22.75 -20.88 1.45
C ASN A 16 22.89 -19.44 1.93
N VAL A 17 23.35 -18.56 1.05
CA VAL A 17 23.22 -17.11 1.28
C VAL A 17 21.77 -16.66 1.08
N PRO A 18 21.31 -15.69 1.86
CA PRO A 18 19.99 -15.11 1.65
C PRO A 18 19.83 -14.58 0.21
N ASN A 19 18.66 -14.82 -0.37
CA ASN A 19 18.33 -14.26 -1.68
C ASN A 19 17.73 -12.86 -1.51
N TYR A 20 18.41 -11.86 -2.05
CA TYR A 20 17.97 -10.46 -2.05
C TYR A 20 17.58 -9.95 -3.44
N GLN A 21 17.42 -10.85 -4.41
CA GLN A 21 16.99 -10.46 -5.76
C GLN A 21 15.57 -9.89 -5.72
N GLY A 22 15.37 -8.76 -6.41
CA GLY A 22 14.07 -8.11 -6.54
C GLY A 22 13.55 -7.43 -5.27
N VAL A 23 14.36 -7.28 -4.23
CA VAL A 23 13.96 -6.61 -2.98
C VAL A 23 14.91 -5.47 -2.63
N PHE A 24 14.39 -4.45 -1.97
CA PHE A 24 15.20 -3.39 -1.39
C PHE A 24 15.71 -3.81 0.00
N LEU A 25 16.92 -3.40 0.34
CA LEU A 25 17.46 -3.58 1.68
C LEU A 25 17.02 -2.42 2.56
N ARG A 26 16.44 -2.73 3.70
CA ARG A 26 15.96 -1.75 4.67
C ARG A 26 16.71 -1.91 5.99
N GLY A 27 17.18 -0.81 6.57
CA GLY A 27 17.78 -0.82 7.90
C GLY A 27 16.79 -1.37 8.95
N TYR A 28 17.25 -2.31 9.76
CA TYR A 28 16.47 -2.87 10.85
C TYR A 28 16.17 -1.81 11.91
N GLY A 29 14.92 -1.73 12.33
CA GLY A 29 14.44 -0.79 13.34
C GLY A 29 13.36 0.14 12.80
N GLY A 30 13.20 1.29 13.42
CA GLY A 30 12.19 2.28 13.05
C GLY A 30 12.69 3.70 13.21
N GLN A 31 12.11 4.59 12.44
CA GLN A 31 12.28 6.04 12.59
C GLN A 31 11.02 6.76 12.11
N THR A 32 10.89 8.02 12.49
CA THR A 32 9.78 8.87 12.05
C THR A 32 10.31 9.92 11.07
N SER A 33 9.64 10.08 9.94
CA SER A 33 9.83 11.24 9.06
C SER A 33 8.70 12.24 9.25
N TYR A 34 8.96 13.50 8.89
CA TYR A 34 8.02 14.61 9.03
C TYR A 34 7.65 15.22 7.68
N HIS A 35 7.58 14.40 6.67
CA HIS A 35 7.17 14.80 5.34
C HIS A 35 5.67 14.55 5.15
N TYR A 36 4.87 15.60 5.02
CA TYR A 36 3.39 15.54 5.05
C TYR A 36 2.82 14.93 6.34
N GLY A 37 3.27 15.43 7.49
CA GLY A 37 2.92 14.94 8.81
C GLY A 37 3.94 13.92 9.34
N ALA A 38 3.72 13.46 10.55
CA ALA A 38 4.56 12.44 11.17
C ALA A 38 4.22 11.06 10.59
N VAL A 39 5.19 10.41 9.97
CA VAL A 39 5.05 9.06 9.40
C VAL A 39 6.07 8.13 10.04
N GLY A 40 5.59 7.11 10.73
CA GLY A 40 6.44 6.06 11.30
C GLY A 40 6.86 5.05 10.22
N HIS A 41 8.15 4.76 10.16
CA HIS A 41 8.75 3.79 9.26
C HIS A 41 9.36 2.66 10.08
N TRP A 42 8.78 1.47 9.98
CA TRP A 42 9.20 0.30 10.75
C TRP A 42 9.59 -0.85 9.81
N SER A 43 10.74 -1.45 10.05
CA SER A 43 11.11 -2.69 9.37
C SER A 43 10.31 -3.88 9.91
N ALA A 44 10.24 -4.95 9.14
CA ALA A 44 9.92 -6.27 9.67
C ALA A 44 11.04 -6.79 10.59
N GLY A 45 10.92 -8.00 11.10
CA GLY A 45 11.99 -8.67 11.83
C GLY A 45 13.28 -8.78 10.99
N LEU A 46 14.43 -8.88 11.66
CA LEU A 46 15.72 -8.98 10.96
C LEU A 46 15.74 -10.17 10.01
N GLY A 47 16.03 -9.91 8.73
CA GLY A 47 16.03 -10.94 7.68
C GLY A 47 14.64 -11.27 7.10
N GLU A 48 13.56 -10.77 7.67
CA GLU A 48 12.20 -10.98 7.16
C GLU A 48 11.88 -10.11 5.96
N LEU A 49 11.05 -10.66 5.08
CA LEU A 49 10.50 -9.95 3.93
C LEU A 49 9.27 -9.14 4.36
N GLN A 50 9.23 -7.89 3.94
CA GLN A 50 8.10 -6.99 4.13
C GLN A 50 7.54 -6.60 2.76
N GLY A 51 6.23 -6.79 2.56
CA GLY A 51 5.54 -6.44 1.32
C GLY A 51 5.55 -4.94 1.04
N ASP A 52 5.31 -4.60 -0.20
CA ASP A 52 5.06 -3.23 -0.63
C ASP A 52 3.75 -2.68 -0.05
N GLY A 53 3.59 -1.38 -0.15
CA GLY A 53 2.35 -0.72 0.24
C GLY A 53 2.42 0.78 0.06
N ILE A 54 1.25 1.38 -0.02
CA ILE A 54 1.07 2.82 -0.07
C ILE A 54 0.22 3.28 1.11
N ARG A 55 0.21 4.56 1.40
CA ARG A 55 -0.77 5.14 2.33
C ARG A 55 -2.12 5.19 1.66
N GLU A 56 -3.20 5.14 2.45
CA GLU A 56 -4.56 5.27 1.91
C GLU A 56 -4.72 6.59 1.16
N ILE A 57 -5.20 6.48 -0.05
CA ILE A 57 -5.65 7.61 -0.87
C ILE A 57 -7.14 7.45 -1.03
N TRP A 58 -7.90 8.41 -0.54
CA TRP A 58 -9.34 8.36 -0.62
C TRP A 58 -9.93 9.70 -1.08
N GLY A 59 -11.11 9.64 -1.65
CA GLY A 59 -11.88 10.80 -2.04
C GLY A 59 -13.31 10.43 -2.31
N GLU A 60 -14.20 11.40 -2.22
CA GLU A 60 -15.62 11.22 -2.47
C GLU A 60 -16.15 12.35 -3.33
N LEU A 61 -17.02 12.01 -4.28
CA LEU A 61 -17.85 12.93 -5.04
C LEU A 61 -19.30 12.63 -4.68
N SER A 62 -19.93 13.57 -3.99
CA SER A 62 -21.33 13.49 -3.58
C SER A 62 -22.25 14.20 -4.59
N TYR A 63 -23.54 13.93 -4.49
CA TYR A 63 -24.58 14.55 -5.32
C TYR A 63 -24.43 14.31 -6.82
N LEU A 64 -23.93 13.15 -7.20
CA LEU A 64 -23.88 12.76 -8.61
C LEU A 64 -25.30 12.40 -9.11
N PRO A 65 -25.79 13.04 -10.18
CA PRO A 65 -27.07 12.67 -10.75
C PRO A 65 -26.98 11.25 -11.33
N ARG A 66 -27.97 10.43 -11.03
CA ARG A 66 -28.08 9.08 -11.56
C ARG A 66 -29.18 9.02 -12.62
N SER A 67 -28.94 8.33 -13.72
CA SER A 67 -29.98 7.99 -14.67
C SER A 67 -31.00 7.06 -14.00
N ARG A 68 -32.28 7.28 -14.28
CA ARG A 68 -33.40 6.54 -13.66
C ARG A 68 -33.34 5.04 -13.95
N ASP A 69 -32.79 4.65 -15.09
CA ASP A 69 -32.82 3.29 -15.64
C ASP A 69 -31.42 2.67 -15.85
N GLY A 70 -30.36 3.32 -15.39
CA GLY A 70 -28.98 2.89 -15.63
C GLY A 70 -28.28 2.36 -14.36
N GLU A 71 -27.69 1.17 -14.48
CA GLU A 71 -26.68 0.77 -13.53
C GLU A 71 -25.44 1.64 -13.68
N VAL A 72 -24.91 2.13 -12.58
CA VAL A 72 -23.62 2.81 -12.60
C VAL A 72 -22.54 1.75 -12.58
N GLY A 73 -21.80 1.66 -13.69
CA GLY A 73 -20.63 0.80 -13.74
C GLY A 73 -19.59 1.24 -12.70
N GLN A 74 -19.17 0.32 -11.87
CA GLN A 74 -18.14 0.55 -10.87
C GLN A 74 -17.12 -0.58 -10.91
N SER A 75 -15.85 -0.25 -10.77
CA SER A 75 -14.79 -1.25 -10.78
C SER A 75 -13.53 -0.74 -10.07
N GLY A 76 -12.71 -1.68 -9.60
CA GLY A 76 -11.43 -1.37 -8.96
C GLY A 76 -11.60 -0.55 -7.69
N SER A 77 -10.87 0.55 -7.60
CA SER A 77 -10.88 1.43 -6.43
C SER A 77 -12.10 2.35 -6.33
N LEU A 78 -12.94 2.40 -7.37
CA LEU A 78 -14.16 3.20 -7.38
C LEU A 78 -15.36 2.38 -6.92
N ALA A 79 -16.19 2.97 -6.10
CA ALA A 79 -17.50 2.42 -5.76
C ALA A 79 -18.54 3.54 -5.72
N PHE A 80 -19.71 3.22 -6.25
CA PHE A 80 -20.88 4.08 -6.21
C PHE A 80 -21.86 3.60 -5.14
N TRP A 81 -22.44 4.52 -4.40
CA TRP A 81 -23.49 4.20 -3.45
C TRP A 81 -24.64 5.20 -3.54
N ASN A 82 -25.82 4.74 -3.23
CA ASN A 82 -27.04 5.54 -3.31
C ASN A 82 -27.22 6.29 -1.97
N GLU A 83 -27.26 7.61 -2.02
CA GLU A 83 -27.50 8.45 -0.84
C GLU A 83 -28.98 8.48 -0.42
N GLY A 84 -29.87 7.86 -1.19
CA GLY A 84 -31.31 7.87 -0.91
C GLY A 84 -31.98 9.24 -1.06
N ARG A 85 -31.25 10.21 -1.57
CA ARG A 85 -31.75 11.58 -1.80
C ARG A 85 -32.17 11.75 -3.25
N ASN A 86 -33.25 12.48 -3.47
CA ASN A 86 -33.70 12.88 -4.81
C ASN A 86 -33.25 14.30 -5.08
N GLN A 87 -32.49 14.47 -6.15
CA GLN A 87 -32.16 15.82 -6.66
C GLN A 87 -33.16 16.26 -7.72
N TRP A 88 -33.47 17.54 -7.72
CA TRP A 88 -34.24 18.15 -8.79
C TRP A 88 -33.36 18.32 -10.04
N MET A 89 -33.66 17.57 -11.07
CA MET A 89 -33.14 17.83 -12.40
C MET A 89 -34.16 18.73 -13.09
N ASN A 90 -33.70 19.75 -13.82
CA ASN A 90 -34.55 20.71 -14.52
C ASN A 90 -35.72 20.02 -15.23
N ASP A 91 -36.92 20.49 -14.92
CA ASP A 91 -38.19 20.32 -15.61
C ASP A 91 -38.95 18.98 -15.57
N ALA A 92 -38.44 17.87 -15.10
CA ALA A 92 -39.21 16.64 -15.25
C ALA A 92 -39.16 15.62 -14.11
N GLY A 93 -38.67 15.96 -12.98
CA GLY A 93 -38.73 15.01 -11.86
C GLY A 93 -37.46 14.89 -11.02
N LYS A 94 -37.64 14.22 -9.89
CA LYS A 94 -36.56 13.94 -8.98
C LYS A 94 -35.71 12.77 -9.52
N ALA A 95 -34.44 13.00 -9.79
CA ALA A 95 -33.51 11.93 -10.05
C ALA A 95 -32.85 11.47 -8.75
N PRO A 96 -32.66 10.17 -8.53
CA PRO A 96 -31.90 9.70 -7.38
C PRO A 96 -30.46 10.21 -7.49
N SER A 97 -29.95 10.70 -6.37
CA SER A 97 -28.53 11.08 -6.27
C SER A 97 -27.74 9.99 -5.59
N GLY A 98 -26.50 9.93 -5.88
CA GLY A 98 -25.56 9.04 -5.24
C GLY A 98 -24.21 9.69 -5.02
N ALA A 99 -23.34 8.99 -4.34
CA ALA A 99 -21.95 9.37 -4.18
C ALA A 99 -21.04 8.32 -4.81
N MET A 100 -19.93 8.76 -5.35
CA MET A 100 -18.85 7.90 -5.80
C MET A 100 -17.65 8.11 -4.89
N ASN A 101 -17.13 7.05 -4.34
CA ASN A 101 -15.91 7.12 -3.55
C ASN A 101 -14.78 6.30 -4.18
N PHE A 102 -13.58 6.78 -3.96
CA PHE A 102 -12.33 6.13 -4.31
C PHE A 102 -11.60 5.73 -3.04
N TYR A 103 -11.15 4.50 -2.96
CA TYR A 103 -10.24 4.00 -1.93
C TYR A 103 -9.14 3.15 -2.58
N ALA A 104 -7.89 3.52 -2.37
CA ALA A 104 -6.75 2.76 -2.89
C ALA A 104 -6.72 1.33 -2.34
N SER A 105 -7.15 1.12 -1.10
CA SER A 105 -7.22 -0.20 -0.43
C SER A 105 -8.09 -1.24 -1.14
N ARG A 106 -8.93 -0.84 -2.09
CA ARG A 106 -9.70 -1.79 -2.90
C ARG A 106 -8.90 -2.45 -4.02
N SER A 107 -7.75 -1.89 -4.39
CA SER A 107 -6.97 -2.36 -5.54
C SER A 107 -5.50 -2.60 -5.23
N THR A 108 -4.99 -2.10 -4.10
CA THR A 108 -3.57 -2.19 -3.73
C THR A 108 -3.41 -2.30 -2.22
N PRO A 109 -2.33 -2.93 -1.72
CA PRO A 109 -2.04 -2.97 -0.30
C PRO A 109 -1.85 -1.56 0.29
N VAL A 110 -2.58 -1.28 1.37
CA VAL A 110 -2.48 -0.01 2.09
C VAL A 110 -1.83 -0.23 3.45
N VAL A 111 -0.85 0.59 3.75
CA VAL A 111 -0.07 0.55 4.99
C VAL A 111 0.19 1.96 5.49
N GLY A 112 0.72 2.11 6.70
CA GLY A 112 0.99 3.44 7.30
C GLY A 112 2.06 4.28 6.60
N GLU A 113 2.83 3.68 5.68
CA GLU A 113 3.91 4.32 4.94
C GLU A 113 3.89 3.94 3.45
N VAL A 114 4.62 4.67 2.63
CA VAL A 114 4.90 4.24 1.24
C VAL A 114 6.22 3.48 1.25
N ARG A 115 6.19 2.22 0.82
CA ARG A 115 7.39 1.37 0.78
C ARG A 115 7.35 0.36 -0.35
N PRO A 116 8.50 0.04 -0.98
CA PRO A 116 8.63 -1.12 -1.87
C PRO A 116 8.74 -2.41 -1.05
N VAL A 117 8.66 -3.55 -1.73
CA VAL A 117 9.04 -4.85 -1.16
C VAL A 117 10.46 -4.76 -0.63
N ASN A 118 10.66 -5.07 0.64
CA ASN A 118 11.97 -4.90 1.28
C ASN A 118 12.27 -6.03 2.26
N ARG A 119 13.54 -6.15 2.61
CA ARG A 119 14.01 -7.08 3.64
C ARG A 119 14.87 -6.33 4.64
N ALA A 120 14.60 -6.54 5.91
CA ALA A 120 15.32 -5.90 6.99
C ALA A 120 16.73 -6.46 7.14
N VAL A 121 17.73 -5.57 7.14
CA VAL A 121 19.14 -5.88 7.33
C VAL A 121 19.77 -4.93 8.34
N ARG A 122 20.87 -5.34 8.96
CA ARG A 122 21.66 -4.45 9.81
C ARG A 122 22.85 -3.93 9.02
N TYR A 123 22.92 -2.62 8.83
CA TYR A 123 24.09 -1.97 8.25
C TYR A 123 25.19 -1.82 9.30
N LEU A 124 26.40 -2.24 8.96
CA LEU A 124 27.55 -2.13 9.81
C LEU A 124 28.64 -1.35 9.09
N ILE A 125 29.34 -0.48 9.80
CA ILE A 125 30.48 0.27 9.31
C ILE A 125 31.71 -0.27 10.01
N ARG A 126 32.73 -0.66 9.23
CA ARG A 126 34.01 -1.08 9.79
C ARG A 126 34.71 0.14 10.38
N ALA A 127 34.92 0.17 11.68
CA ALA A 127 35.83 1.09 12.33
C ALA A 127 37.27 0.57 12.22
N ARG A 128 38.22 1.48 12.00
CA ARG A 128 39.65 1.15 12.03
C ARG A 128 40.13 0.98 13.46
#